data_2a1ef46100506fc657e84ffcb35088ee
#
_entry.id   2a1ef46100506fc657e84ffcb35088ee
#
_cell.length_a   1.000
_cell.length_b   1.000
_cell.length_c   1.000
_cell.angle_alpha   90.00
_cell.angle_beta   90.00
_cell.angle_gamma   90.00
#
_symmetry.space_group_name_H-M   'P 1'
#
loop_
_entity.id
_entity.type
_entity.pdbx_description
1 polymer ?
#
loop_
_entity_poly.entity_id
_entity_poly.type
_entity_poly.pdbx_seq_one_letter_code
_entity_poly.pdbx_strand_id
1 'polypeptide(L)' 'MLYWLKVIALVLELIMEGLSQGEAINRVADRLGLDPEEIKRWM' A
#
# COMPACT_ATOMS: atom_id res chain seq x y z
N MET A 1 -4.29 -12.61 -7.28
CA MET A 1 -4.13 -11.79 -8.45
C MET A 1 -4.73 -10.43 -8.32
N LEU A 2 -6.05 -10.32 -8.36
CA LEU A 2 -6.71 -9.02 -8.19
C LEU A 2 -6.44 -8.42 -6.82
N TYR A 3 -6.15 -9.27 -5.85
CA TYR A 3 -5.90 -8.81 -4.50
C TYR A 3 -4.72 -7.83 -4.44
N TRP A 4 -3.60 -8.20 -5.08
CA TRP A 4 -2.42 -7.34 -5.05
C TRP A 4 -2.64 -6.06 -5.84
N LEU A 5 -3.42 -6.13 -6.91
CA LEU A 5 -3.77 -4.91 -7.63
C LEU A 5 -4.58 -3.97 -6.76
N LYS A 6 -5.47 -4.51 -5.96
CA LYS A 6 -6.25 -3.71 -5.03
C LYS A 6 -5.36 -3.06 -3.97
N VAL A 7 -4.41 -3.82 -3.45
CA VAL A 7 -3.49 -3.32 -2.44
C VAL A 7 -2.69 -2.14 -3.01
N ILE A 8 -2.15 -2.32 -4.21
CA ILE A 8 -1.37 -1.26 -4.84
C ILE A 8 -2.25 -0.05 -5.13
N ALA A 9 -3.47 -0.27 -5.57
CA ALA A 9 -4.39 0.84 -5.84
C ALA A 9 -4.67 1.64 -4.58
N LEU A 10 -4.83 0.97 -3.44
CA LEU A 10 -5.06 1.67 -2.18
C LEU A 10 -3.84 2.52 -1.80
N VAL A 11 -2.64 1.97 -2.00
CA VAL A 11 -1.44 2.73 -1.73
C VAL A 11 -1.38 3.98 -2.60
N LEU A 12 -1.67 3.82 -3.89
CA LEU A 12 -1.64 4.94 -4.81
C LEU A 12 -2.68 6.01 -4.44
N GLU A 13 -3.85 5.58 -3.99
CA GLU A 13 -4.87 6.52 -3.55
C GLU A 13 -4.38 7.39 -2.41
N LEU A 14 -3.70 6.78 -1.44
CA LEU A 14 -3.18 7.53 -0.31
C LEU A 14 -2.08 8.49 -0.73
N ILE A 15 -1.26 8.07 -1.68
CA ILE A 15 -0.22 8.96 -2.21
C ILE A 15 -0.87 10.17 -2.89
N MET A 16 -1.94 9.94 -3.63
CA MET A 16 -2.66 11.03 -4.28
C MET A 16 -3.27 11.98 -3.27
N GLU A 17 -3.56 11.49 -2.07
CA GLU A 17 -4.10 12.35 -1.01
C GLU A 17 -3.03 13.11 -0.27
N GLY A 18 -1.76 12.91 -0.61
CA GLY A 18 -0.68 13.67 -0.03
C GLY A 18 0.29 12.90 0.85
N LEU A 19 0.05 11.62 1.07
CA LEU A 19 0.96 10.82 1.87
C LEU A 19 2.20 10.46 1.07
N SER A 20 3.32 10.27 1.78
CA SER A 20 4.51 9.74 1.12
C SER A 20 4.30 8.26 0.82
N GLN A 21 5.14 7.74 -0.07
CA GLN A 21 5.04 6.33 -0.43
C GLN A 21 5.18 5.43 0.80
N GLY A 22 6.18 5.72 1.64
CA GLY A 22 6.40 4.92 2.84
C GLY A 22 5.22 4.96 3.79
N GLU A 23 4.66 6.15 4.00
CA GLU A 23 3.49 6.30 4.86
C GLU A 23 2.29 5.55 4.30
N ALA A 24 2.08 5.66 2.99
CA ALA A 24 0.94 5.01 2.36
C ALA A 24 1.05 3.49 2.49
N ILE A 25 2.24 2.96 2.24
CA ILE A 25 2.48 1.52 2.35
C ILE A 25 2.23 1.04 3.77
N ASN A 26 2.77 1.75 4.75
CA ASN A 26 2.59 1.35 6.14
C ASN A 26 1.14 1.40 6.56
N ARG A 27 0.41 2.40 6.10
CA ARG A 27 -0.99 2.52 6.45
C ARG A 27 -1.83 1.39 5.87
N VAL A 28 -1.59 1.07 4.61
CA VAL A 28 -2.32 -0.02 3.97
C VAL A 28 -1.96 -1.36 4.61
N ALA A 29 -0.67 -1.57 4.88
CA ALA A 29 -0.22 -2.80 5.53
C ALA A 29 -0.88 -2.99 6.88
N ASP A 30 -0.95 -1.93 7.67
CA ASP A 30 -1.55 -1.99 8.98
C ASP A 30 -3.05 -2.33 8.89
N ARG A 31 -3.73 -1.70 7.94
CA ARG A 31 -5.16 -1.90 7.79
C ARG A 31 -5.50 -3.31 7.35
N LEU A 32 -4.69 -3.88 6.47
CA LEU A 32 -4.95 -5.20 5.92
C LEU A 32 -4.22 -6.32 6.65
N GLY A 33 -3.40 -5.99 7.62
CA GLY A 33 -2.63 -6.99 8.36
C GLY A 33 -1.52 -7.60 7.53
N LEU A 34 -0.95 -6.82 6.62
CA LEU A 34 0.11 -7.29 5.74
C LEU A 34 1.46 -6.76 6.20
N ASP A 35 2.52 -7.42 5.74
CA ASP A 35 3.88 -6.95 5.97
C ASP A 35 4.18 -5.83 4.98
N PRO A 36 4.57 -4.64 5.46
CA PRO A 36 4.89 -3.54 4.54
C PRO A 36 6.01 -3.89 3.57
N GLU A 37 6.93 -4.77 3.98
CA GLU A 37 8.00 -5.19 3.08
C GLU A 37 7.47 -5.94 1.88
N GLU A 38 6.42 -6.69 2.08
CA GLU A 38 5.78 -7.41 0.98
C GLU A 38 5.17 -6.46 -0.03
N ILE A 39 4.53 -5.42 0.46
CA ILE A 39 3.95 -4.43 -0.43
C ILE A 39 5.04 -3.72 -1.22
N LYS A 40 6.13 -3.37 -0.54
CA LYS A 40 7.25 -2.71 -1.19
C LYS A 40 7.82 -3.53 -2.34
N ARG A 41 7.79 -4.84 -2.20
CA ARG A 41 8.32 -5.72 -3.21
C ARG A 41 7.55 -5.61 -4.52
N TRP A 42 6.29 -5.25 -4.45
CA TRP A 42 5.44 -5.10 -5.62
C TRP A 42 5.44 -3.68 -6.19
N MET A 43 5.97 -2.74 -5.43
CA MET A 43 6.04 -1.36 -5.88
C MET A 43 7.37 -1.08 -6.57
#